data_1fc50e9ffa7e2565eb9b8d25e3be4b49
#
_entry.id   1fc50e9ffa7e2565eb9b8d25e3be4b49
#
_cell.length_a   1.000
_cell.length_b   1.000
_cell.length_c   1.000
_cell.angle_alpha   90.00
_cell.angle_beta   90.00
_cell.angle_gamma   90.00
#
_symmetry.space_group_name_H-M   'P 1'
#
loop_
_entity.id
_entity.type
_entity.pdbx_description
1 polymer ?
#
loop_
_entity_poly.entity_id
_entity_poly.type
_entity_poly.pdbx_seq_one_letter_code
_entity_poly.pdbx_strand_id
1 'polypeptide(L)'
;MPRIVRDADVAWEGNLARGHGAMTAATSGAFIGLSYSLPTRIGDPEGKTSPEELLAAAHGGCFTMSLAGELTGAGTPPGRLDVHCRITMDEVEGRGHLIVHSALEVRASVPDLAEDAFAAAVAAAHRGCSFSSLLRDAGVSIDIQTTLES
;
A
#
# COMPACT_ATOMS: atom_id res chain seq x y z
N MET A 1 -3.58 12.07 18.59
CA MET A 1 -4.27 11.44 17.44
C MET A 1 -5.43 10.60 17.95
N PRO A 2 -6.62 10.72 17.38
CA PRO A 2 -7.74 9.88 17.82
C PRO A 2 -7.52 8.41 17.46
N ARG A 3 -8.16 7.53 18.21
CA ARG A 3 -8.22 6.11 17.86
C ARG A 3 -9.02 5.94 16.56
N ILE A 4 -8.47 5.21 15.61
CA ILE A 4 -9.10 4.98 14.30
C ILE A 4 -9.56 3.53 14.21
N VAL A 5 -10.85 3.33 13.92
CA VAL A 5 -11.45 2.00 13.72
C VAL A 5 -12.15 2.02 12.36
N ARG A 6 -11.86 1.03 11.53
CA ARG A 6 -12.46 0.87 10.20
C ARG A 6 -12.77 -0.60 9.97
N ASP A 7 -13.90 -0.85 9.35
CA ASP A 7 -14.43 -2.21 9.17
C ASP A 7 -14.64 -2.51 7.69
N ALA A 8 -14.48 -3.78 7.37
CA ALA A 8 -14.81 -4.32 6.06
C ALA A 8 -15.63 -5.61 6.23
N ASP A 9 -16.57 -5.85 5.34
CA ASP A 9 -17.32 -7.08 5.26
C ASP A 9 -16.84 -7.89 4.05
N VAL A 10 -16.64 -9.19 4.25
CA VAL A 10 -16.17 -10.10 3.21
C VAL A 10 -17.07 -11.31 3.16
N ALA A 11 -17.53 -11.66 1.97
CA ALA A 11 -18.34 -12.85 1.74
C ALA A 11 -17.65 -13.77 0.73
N TRP A 12 -17.89 -15.07 0.87
CA TRP A 12 -17.41 -16.09 -0.07
C TRP A 12 -18.52 -17.09 -0.35
N GLU A 13 -18.66 -17.47 -1.62
CA GLU A 13 -19.62 -18.48 -2.05
C GLU A 13 -18.89 -19.56 -2.87
N GLY A 14 -19.20 -20.82 -2.58
CA GLY A 14 -18.67 -21.96 -3.30
C GLY A 14 -17.35 -22.49 -2.75
N ASN A 15 -16.76 -23.45 -3.45
CA ASN A 15 -15.46 -24.01 -3.08
C ASN A 15 -14.33 -23.06 -3.49
N LEU A 16 -13.13 -23.32 -3.00
CA LEU A 16 -12.00 -22.43 -3.24
C LEU A 16 -11.65 -22.29 -4.72
N ALA A 17 -11.68 -23.37 -5.47
CA ALA A 17 -11.22 -23.38 -6.86
C ALA A 17 -12.22 -22.70 -7.83
N ARG A 18 -13.51 -22.79 -7.56
CA ARG A 18 -14.58 -22.33 -8.47
C ARG A 18 -15.46 -21.24 -7.85
N GLY A 19 -15.30 -20.99 -6.57
CA GLY A 19 -16.08 -19.99 -5.87
C GLY A 19 -15.63 -18.57 -6.16
N HIS A 20 -16.31 -17.65 -5.53
CA HIS A 20 -16.00 -16.22 -5.67
C HIS A 20 -16.31 -15.50 -4.37
N GLY A 21 -15.62 -14.40 -4.17
CA GLY A 21 -15.81 -13.53 -3.00
C GLY A 21 -16.13 -12.11 -3.39
N ALA A 22 -16.55 -11.35 -2.38
CA ALA A 22 -16.82 -9.93 -2.50
C ALA A 22 -16.39 -9.22 -1.22
N MET A 23 -15.77 -8.06 -1.37
CA MET A 23 -15.31 -7.23 -0.27
C MET A 23 -16.02 -5.88 -0.30
N THR A 24 -16.41 -5.40 0.87
CA THR A 24 -17.11 -4.11 1.01
C THR A 24 -16.44 -3.31 2.12
N ALA A 25 -16.17 -2.04 1.84
CA ALA A 25 -15.72 -1.10 2.86
C ALA A 25 -16.91 -0.69 3.73
N ALA A 26 -17.11 -1.41 4.84
CA ALA A 26 -18.31 -1.27 5.66
C ALA A 26 -18.42 0.11 6.32
N THR A 27 -17.29 0.69 6.74
CA THR A 27 -17.32 2.00 7.41
C THR A 27 -17.64 3.14 6.46
N SER A 28 -16.99 3.19 5.29
CA SER A 28 -17.08 4.35 4.39
C SER A 28 -18.01 4.14 3.21
N GLY A 29 -18.25 2.90 2.81
CA GLY A 29 -18.94 2.61 1.54
C GLY A 29 -18.10 2.97 0.31
N ALA A 30 -16.81 3.23 0.47
CA ALA A 30 -15.94 3.65 -0.63
C ALA A 30 -15.86 2.63 -1.76
N PHE A 31 -15.99 1.37 -1.44
CA PHE A 31 -16.22 0.30 -2.40
C PHE A 31 -17.23 -0.71 -1.85
N ILE A 32 -18.02 -1.27 -2.74
CA ILE A 32 -19.08 -2.21 -2.39
C ILE A 32 -18.99 -3.39 -3.33
N GLY A 33 -18.82 -4.60 -2.76
CA GLY A 33 -18.83 -5.83 -3.54
C GLY A 33 -17.65 -5.99 -4.51
N LEU A 34 -16.43 -5.55 -4.15
CA LEU A 34 -15.26 -5.82 -4.96
C LEU A 34 -15.05 -7.31 -5.13
N SER A 35 -15.10 -7.76 -6.37
CA SER A 35 -15.00 -9.17 -6.73
C SER A 35 -13.57 -9.69 -6.63
N TYR A 36 -13.41 -10.92 -6.12
CA TYR A 36 -12.14 -11.61 -6.14
C TYR A 36 -12.36 -13.14 -6.16
N SER A 37 -11.37 -13.87 -6.60
CA SER A 37 -11.40 -15.34 -6.66
C SER A 37 -10.00 -15.91 -6.61
N LEU A 38 -9.87 -17.20 -6.36
CA LEU A 38 -8.54 -17.83 -6.39
C LEU A 38 -7.93 -17.77 -7.81
N PRO A 39 -8.63 -18.16 -8.89
CA PRO A 39 -8.03 -18.11 -10.22
C PRO A 39 -7.55 -16.71 -10.63
N THR A 40 -8.28 -15.66 -10.30
CA THR A 40 -7.89 -14.28 -10.65
C THR A 40 -6.85 -13.69 -9.70
N ARG A 41 -6.72 -14.23 -8.49
CA ARG A 41 -5.65 -13.85 -7.54
C ARG A 41 -4.29 -14.38 -7.98
N ILE A 42 -4.23 -15.61 -8.50
CA ILE A 42 -2.98 -16.27 -8.88
C ILE A 42 -2.67 -16.22 -10.37
N GLY A 43 -3.64 -15.86 -11.20
CA GLY A 43 -3.51 -15.77 -12.65
C GLY A 43 -3.85 -14.37 -13.16
N ASP A 44 -4.49 -14.32 -14.33
CA ASP A 44 -4.96 -13.06 -14.91
C ASP A 44 -6.07 -12.45 -14.03
N PRO A 45 -5.94 -11.20 -13.60
CA PRO A 45 -6.92 -10.57 -12.71
C PRO A 45 -8.33 -10.39 -13.29
N GLU A 46 -8.46 -10.25 -14.59
CA GLU A 46 -9.77 -10.09 -15.28
C GLU A 46 -10.65 -8.99 -14.68
N GLY A 47 -10.06 -7.90 -14.23
CA GLY A 47 -10.78 -6.78 -13.62
C GLY A 47 -11.21 -7.00 -12.17
N LYS A 48 -10.79 -8.09 -11.54
CA LYS A 48 -11.05 -8.38 -10.12
C LYS A 48 -9.86 -7.99 -9.26
N THR A 49 -10.13 -7.65 -8.02
CA THR A 49 -9.09 -7.30 -7.06
C THR A 49 -8.53 -8.54 -6.34
N SER A 50 -7.61 -8.29 -5.42
CA SER A 50 -7.04 -9.32 -4.53
C SER A 50 -6.67 -8.70 -3.19
N PRO A 51 -6.50 -9.50 -2.14
CA PRO A 51 -5.97 -8.99 -0.87
C PRO A 51 -4.62 -8.28 -1.02
N GLU A 52 -3.76 -8.78 -1.89
CA GLU A 52 -2.44 -8.21 -2.13
C GLU A 52 -2.52 -6.83 -2.79
N GLU A 53 -3.45 -6.65 -3.74
CA GLU A 53 -3.66 -5.34 -4.37
C GLU A 53 -4.22 -4.32 -3.39
N LEU A 54 -5.14 -4.72 -2.53
CA LEU A 54 -5.67 -3.86 -1.48
C LEU A 54 -4.59 -3.50 -0.44
N LEU A 55 -3.71 -4.43 -0.12
CA LEU A 55 -2.56 -4.14 0.75
C LEU A 55 -1.60 -3.14 0.09
N ALA A 56 -1.35 -3.28 -1.21
CA ALA A 56 -0.55 -2.33 -1.98
C ALA A 56 -1.17 -0.92 -1.93
N ALA A 57 -2.48 -0.82 -2.11
CA ALA A 57 -3.19 0.45 -1.99
C ALA A 57 -3.09 1.04 -0.58
N ALA A 58 -3.21 0.20 0.45
CA ALA A 58 -3.12 0.63 1.84
C ALA A 58 -1.71 1.13 2.20
N HIS A 59 -0.67 0.36 1.84
CA HIS A 59 0.72 0.76 2.12
C HIS A 59 1.09 2.01 1.33
N GLY A 60 0.82 2.03 0.02
CA GLY A 60 1.08 3.19 -0.82
C GLY A 60 0.34 4.44 -0.35
N GLY A 61 -0.94 4.31 0.00
CA GLY A 61 -1.75 5.41 0.50
C GLY A 61 -1.25 5.98 1.82
N CYS A 62 -0.92 5.12 2.78
CA CYS A 62 -0.39 5.54 4.07
C CYS A 62 0.97 6.23 3.91
N PHE A 63 1.89 5.63 3.14
CA PHE A 63 3.21 6.22 2.89
C PHE A 63 3.08 7.60 2.21
N THR A 64 2.21 7.71 1.21
CA THR A 64 1.99 8.99 0.49
C THR A 64 1.53 10.09 1.43
N MET A 65 0.57 9.80 2.31
CA MET A 65 0.11 10.76 3.30
C MET A 65 1.21 11.14 4.31
N SER A 66 2.00 10.15 4.74
CA SER A 66 3.13 10.40 5.65
C SER A 66 4.15 11.33 5.00
N LEU A 67 4.49 11.09 3.73
CA LEU A 67 5.42 11.95 2.99
C LEU A 67 4.86 13.36 2.79
N ALA A 68 3.59 13.49 2.43
CA ALA A 68 2.93 14.78 2.32
C ALA A 68 2.97 15.54 3.67
N GLY A 69 2.77 14.82 4.77
CA GLY A 69 2.85 15.39 6.12
C GLY A 69 4.25 15.90 6.47
N GLU A 70 5.29 15.12 6.18
CA GLU A 70 6.68 15.51 6.43
C GLU A 70 7.07 16.74 5.61
N LEU A 71 6.73 16.75 4.32
CA LEU A 71 7.02 17.87 3.44
C LEU A 71 6.26 19.14 3.87
N THR A 72 4.99 19.01 4.24
CA THR A 72 4.18 20.12 4.73
C THR A 72 4.73 20.66 6.05
N GLY A 73 5.11 19.79 6.97
CA GLY A 73 5.69 20.20 8.25
C GLY A 73 7.02 20.91 8.11
N ALA A 74 7.78 20.60 7.06
CA ALA A 74 9.03 21.27 6.74
C ALA A 74 8.83 22.60 5.97
N GLY A 75 7.59 23.00 5.70
CA GLY A 75 7.28 24.23 4.96
C GLY A 75 7.39 24.09 3.44
N THR A 76 7.50 22.86 2.94
CA THR A 76 7.63 22.56 1.50
C THR A 76 6.54 21.59 1.05
N PRO A 77 5.27 22.02 1.10
CA PRO A 77 4.16 21.11 0.72
C PRO A 77 4.31 20.68 -0.74
N PRO A 78 3.99 19.40 -1.04
CA PRO A 78 4.14 18.90 -2.41
C PRO A 78 3.08 19.49 -3.33
N GLY A 79 3.46 19.75 -4.58
CA GLY A 79 2.50 20.03 -5.63
C GLY A 79 1.78 18.76 -6.07
N ARG A 80 2.55 17.66 -6.17
CA ARG A 80 2.02 16.33 -6.51
C ARG A 80 2.95 15.24 -6.03
N LEU A 81 2.35 14.16 -5.56
CA LEU A 81 3.03 12.89 -5.26
C LEU A 81 2.33 11.78 -6.03
N ASP A 82 3.08 11.02 -6.80
CA ASP A 82 2.61 9.80 -7.43
C ASP A 82 3.41 8.64 -6.85
N VAL A 83 2.71 7.68 -6.28
CA VAL A 83 3.34 6.52 -5.62
C VAL A 83 2.77 5.25 -6.21
N HIS A 84 3.66 4.41 -6.73
CA HIS A 84 3.32 3.05 -7.13
C HIS A 84 3.83 2.09 -6.07
N CYS A 85 2.95 1.22 -5.58
CA CYS A 85 3.30 0.21 -4.58
C CYS A 85 3.09 -1.18 -5.17
N ARG A 86 4.11 -2.03 -5.04
CA ARG A 86 4.05 -3.43 -5.46
C ARG A 86 4.24 -4.32 -4.25
N ILE A 87 3.25 -5.15 -3.99
CA ILE A 87 3.31 -6.20 -2.95
C ILE A 87 3.63 -7.52 -3.63
N THR A 88 4.61 -8.22 -3.11
CA THR A 88 4.98 -9.57 -3.56
C THR A 88 4.64 -10.59 -2.49
N MET A 89 3.83 -11.56 -2.87
CA MET A 89 3.58 -12.77 -2.10
C MET A 89 4.33 -13.91 -2.79
N ASP A 90 5.06 -14.70 -2.04
CA ASP A 90 5.86 -15.79 -2.59
C ASP A 90 5.79 -17.01 -1.69
N GLU A 91 6.13 -18.16 -2.25
CA GLU A 91 6.25 -19.38 -1.47
C GLU A 91 7.61 -19.41 -0.78
N VAL A 92 7.58 -19.58 0.54
CA VAL A 92 8.79 -19.64 1.37
C VAL A 92 8.91 -21.05 1.92
N GLU A 93 10.02 -21.71 1.64
CA GLU A 93 10.26 -23.10 2.04
C GLU A 93 10.03 -23.30 3.53
N GLY A 94 9.20 -24.28 3.86
CA GLY A 94 8.84 -24.60 5.24
C GLY A 94 7.86 -23.65 5.91
N ARG A 95 7.38 -22.60 5.21
CA ARG A 95 6.50 -21.58 5.79
C ARG A 95 5.24 -21.30 4.96
N GLY A 96 5.18 -21.77 3.71
CA GLY A 96 4.04 -21.52 2.82
C GLY A 96 4.09 -20.16 2.13
N HIS A 97 2.94 -19.66 1.73
CA HIS A 97 2.83 -18.38 1.02
C HIS A 97 2.86 -17.21 2.01
N LEU A 98 3.82 -16.32 1.83
CA LEU A 98 4.00 -15.14 2.69
C LEU A 98 4.13 -13.88 1.84
N ILE A 99 3.70 -12.75 2.40
CA ILE A 99 4.08 -11.45 1.87
C ILE A 99 5.57 -11.26 2.19
N VAL A 100 6.40 -11.15 1.18
CA VAL A 100 7.87 -11.11 1.36
C VAL A 100 8.47 -9.76 1.03
N HIS A 101 7.81 -8.95 0.21
CA HIS A 101 8.37 -7.69 -0.26
C HIS A 101 7.30 -6.65 -0.55
N SER A 102 7.63 -5.39 -0.27
CA SER A 102 6.85 -4.23 -0.69
C SER A 102 7.80 -3.21 -1.33
N ALA A 103 7.53 -2.84 -2.56
CA ALA A 103 8.32 -1.85 -3.30
C ALA A 103 7.50 -0.59 -3.55
N LEU A 104 8.03 0.56 -3.15
CA LEU A 104 7.43 1.87 -3.38
C LEU A 104 8.26 2.64 -4.40
N GLU A 105 7.64 3.09 -5.47
CA GLU A 105 8.22 4.02 -6.43
C GLU A 105 7.53 5.36 -6.27
N VAL A 106 8.29 6.38 -5.91
CA VAL A 106 7.78 7.70 -5.56
C VAL A 106 8.25 8.72 -6.59
N ARG A 107 7.30 9.42 -7.20
CA ARG A 107 7.58 10.58 -8.05
C ARG A 107 6.97 11.79 -7.38
N ALA A 108 7.81 12.78 -7.09
CA ALA A 108 7.39 13.98 -6.37
C ALA A 108 7.67 15.24 -7.18
N SER A 109 6.72 16.13 -7.21
CA SER A 109 6.88 17.49 -7.70
C SER A 109 6.73 18.42 -6.50
N VAL A 110 7.87 18.97 -6.04
CA VAL A 110 7.92 19.86 -4.88
C VAL A 110 8.76 21.09 -5.26
N PRO A 111 8.15 22.29 -5.31
CA PRO A 111 8.88 23.48 -5.71
C PRO A 111 10.07 23.76 -4.79
N ASP A 112 11.20 24.06 -5.41
CA ASP A 112 12.43 24.55 -4.75
C ASP A 112 13.00 23.62 -3.66
N LEU A 113 12.70 22.31 -3.72
CA LEU A 113 13.21 21.36 -2.74
C LEU A 113 14.52 20.73 -3.19
N ALA A 114 15.51 20.74 -2.31
CA ALA A 114 16.81 20.09 -2.54
C ALA A 114 16.68 18.56 -2.37
N GLU A 115 17.50 17.82 -3.10
CA GLU A 115 17.49 16.34 -3.08
C GLU A 115 17.75 15.76 -1.69
N ASP A 116 18.66 16.35 -0.90
CA ASP A 116 18.96 15.88 0.45
C ASP A 116 17.81 16.11 1.42
N ALA A 117 17.10 17.24 1.30
CA ALA A 117 15.93 17.54 2.09
C ALA A 117 14.77 16.58 1.71
N PHE A 118 14.62 16.27 0.43
CA PHE A 118 13.65 15.29 -0.03
C PHE A 118 13.97 13.89 0.52
N ALA A 119 15.22 13.45 0.43
CA ALA A 119 15.63 12.17 0.97
C ALA A 119 15.38 12.06 2.49
N ALA A 120 15.60 13.14 3.24
CA ALA A 120 15.29 13.18 4.67
C ALA A 120 13.79 13.05 4.93
N ALA A 121 12.94 13.71 4.13
CA ALA A 121 11.49 13.62 4.24
C ALA A 121 11.00 12.19 3.93
N VAL A 122 11.54 11.55 2.90
CA VAL A 122 11.24 10.15 2.55
C VAL A 122 11.60 9.20 3.70
N ALA A 123 12.78 9.36 4.28
CA ALA A 123 13.22 8.54 5.42
C ALA A 123 12.30 8.74 6.64
N ALA A 124 11.92 9.96 6.94
CA ALA A 124 11.00 10.28 8.03
C ALA A 124 9.60 9.70 7.77
N ALA A 125 9.10 9.81 6.55
CA ALA A 125 7.82 9.24 6.14
C ALA A 125 7.81 7.71 6.31
N HIS A 126 8.90 7.05 5.94
CA HIS A 126 9.03 5.60 6.09
C HIS A 126 8.99 5.19 7.57
N ARG A 127 9.69 5.93 8.43
CA ARG A 127 9.64 5.67 9.88
C ARG A 127 8.27 5.93 10.49
N GLY A 128 7.58 6.95 10.02
CA GLY A 128 6.28 7.38 10.55
C GLY A 128 5.07 6.68 9.96
N CYS A 129 5.25 5.94 8.86
CA CYS A 129 4.15 5.22 8.21
C CYS A 129 3.82 3.95 9.00
N SER A 130 2.59 3.86 9.52
CA SER A 130 2.16 2.70 10.34
C SER A 130 2.12 1.40 9.53
N PHE A 131 1.85 1.46 8.22
CA PHE A 131 1.88 0.27 7.34
C PHE A 131 3.32 -0.16 7.04
N SER A 132 4.24 0.76 6.83
CA SER A 132 5.67 0.42 6.74
C SER A 132 6.17 -0.26 8.01
N SER A 133 5.80 0.27 9.17
CA SER A 133 6.14 -0.34 10.47
C SER A 133 5.56 -1.74 10.63
N LEU A 134 4.28 -1.90 10.30
CA LEU A 134 3.61 -3.20 10.35
C LEU A 134 4.33 -4.25 9.48
N LEU A 135 4.60 -3.90 8.24
CA LEU A 135 5.25 -4.81 7.29
C LEU A 135 6.69 -5.12 7.70
N ARG A 136 7.44 -4.12 8.11
CA ARG A 136 8.83 -4.29 8.58
C ARG A 136 8.88 -5.19 9.82
N ASP A 137 7.99 -4.98 10.79
CA ASP A 137 7.94 -5.78 12.02
C ASP A 137 7.55 -7.24 11.72
N ALA A 138 6.80 -7.47 10.64
CA ALA A 138 6.46 -8.82 10.16
C ALA A 138 7.61 -9.48 9.37
N GLY A 139 8.72 -8.79 9.15
CA GLY A 139 9.87 -9.32 8.40
C GLY A 139 9.77 -9.10 6.89
N VAL A 140 8.85 -8.27 6.43
CA VAL A 140 8.72 -7.92 5.00
C VAL A 140 9.83 -6.96 4.59
N SER A 141 10.52 -7.27 3.49
CA SER A 141 11.51 -6.37 2.91
C SER A 141 10.82 -5.20 2.22
N ILE A 142 11.29 -3.97 2.45
CA ILE A 142 10.70 -2.77 1.85
C ILE A 142 11.79 -2.00 1.11
N ASP A 143 11.53 -1.71 -0.17
CA ASP A 143 12.37 -0.84 -1.00
C ASP A 143 11.61 0.42 -1.38
N ILE A 144 12.30 1.55 -1.36
CA ILE A 144 11.76 2.84 -1.77
C ILE A 144 12.69 3.46 -2.80
N GLN A 145 12.18 3.69 -4.01
CA GLN A 145 12.88 4.41 -5.06
C GLN A 145 12.18 5.73 -5.28
N THR A 146 12.95 6.79 -5.42
CA THR A 146 12.41 8.15 -5.52
C THR A 146 12.93 8.89 -6.73
N THR A 147 12.07 9.74 -7.28
CA THR A 147 12.41 10.72 -8.31
C THR A 147 11.81 12.05 -7.91
N LEU A 148 12.67 13.05 -7.71
CA LEU A 148 12.24 14.42 -7.47
C LEU A 148 12.25 15.19 -8.79
N GLU A 149 11.10 15.70 -9.18
CA GLU A 149 10.94 16.52 -10.39
C GLU A 149 11.04 17.99 -10.02
N SER A 150 11.78 18.70 -10.80
CA SER A 150 11.93 20.16 -10.62
C SER A 150 10.76 20.95 -11.23
#